data_795cae7fca5f5f7784b20ad5b7fa26f1
#
_entry.id   795cae7fca5f5f7784b20ad5b7fa26f1
#
_cell.length_a   1.000
_cell.length_b   1.000
_cell.length_c   1.000
_cell.angle_alpha   90.00
_cell.angle_beta   90.00
_cell.angle_gamma   90.00
#
_symmetry.space_group_name_H-M   'P 1'
#
loop_
_entity.id
_entity.type
_entity.pdbx_description
1 polymer ?
#
loop_
_entity_poly.entity_id
_entity_poly.type
_entity_poly.pdbx_seq_one_letter_code
_entity_poly.pdbx_strand_id
1 'polypeptide(L)'
;MQTKTVGVVIPIYNVEKYLRECLDSVINQSYTNLEIILVNDGSTDENSLNIAKEYTLKDKRITLFDKKNGGQSTARNVGIEYFSGEYKLKNKTQTIKENSLIEFNIEGNNPYEIYTVYKSYKAFNDEKDLTKFTYPIIDYIIFLDSDDYWELNCIEECVPRMDGVDVVWFDYNKIYESGFLDQKNDWTWFLGYNRNSGSKKISSKLWLERYKHIGHFAFVWQGVINFRFLKNIDLKFIDGIFHQDVHFGFLLFAQSSYIYLLSKKLLVYRIRNGATTVRNFKNNLKDEIPFYIQELLSYFEIKTAK
;
A
#
# COMPACT_ATOMS: atom_id res chain seq x y z
N MET A 1 7.99 26.54 6.51
CA MET A 1 8.10 25.46 5.49
C MET A 1 6.70 25.05 5.08
N GLN A 2 6.45 24.83 3.79
CA GLN A 2 5.15 24.32 3.33
C GLN A 2 4.94 22.90 3.88
N THR A 3 3.76 22.64 4.46
CA THR A 3 3.42 21.31 5.00
C THR A 3 3.38 20.31 3.85
N LYS A 4 4.11 19.20 3.98
CA LYS A 4 4.16 18.15 2.97
C LYS A 4 2.87 17.33 2.95
N THR A 5 2.40 16.93 1.78
CA THR A 5 1.20 16.08 1.65
C THR A 5 1.61 14.63 1.45
N VAL A 6 1.00 13.72 2.21
CA VAL A 6 1.27 12.28 2.12
C VAL A 6 0.05 11.57 1.54
N GLY A 7 0.25 10.89 0.41
CA GLY A 7 -0.72 9.98 -0.18
C GLY A 7 -0.66 8.63 0.50
N VAL A 8 -1.80 8.13 0.97
CA VAL A 8 -1.95 6.80 1.59
C VAL A 8 -2.76 5.92 0.66
N VAL A 9 -2.29 4.71 0.36
CA VAL A 9 -3.01 3.75 -0.49
C VAL A 9 -3.28 2.47 0.29
N ILE A 10 -4.56 2.09 0.37
CA ILE A 10 -5.04 0.93 1.14
C ILE A 10 -5.83 -0.01 0.21
N PRO A 11 -5.25 -1.14 -0.24
CA PRO A 11 -5.99 -2.17 -0.95
C PRO A 11 -6.91 -2.92 0.01
N ILE A 12 -8.15 -3.17 -0.42
CA ILE A 12 -9.20 -3.82 0.39
C ILE A 12 -9.72 -5.04 -0.36
N TYR A 13 -9.63 -6.23 0.25
CA TYR A 13 -10.24 -7.44 -0.27
C TYR A 13 -10.59 -8.42 0.86
N ASN A 14 -11.89 -8.59 1.14
CA ASN A 14 -12.42 -9.55 2.13
C ASN A 14 -11.76 -9.40 3.52
N VAL A 15 -11.83 -8.20 4.09
CA VAL A 15 -11.16 -7.82 5.36
C VAL A 15 -12.11 -7.13 6.36
N GLU A 16 -13.41 -7.35 6.25
CA GLU A 16 -14.43 -6.69 7.09
C GLU A 16 -14.12 -6.71 8.58
N LYS A 17 -13.49 -7.80 9.06
CA LYS A 17 -13.15 -7.99 10.48
C LYS A 17 -12.07 -7.01 10.97
N TYR A 18 -11.15 -6.57 10.10
CA TYR A 18 -9.96 -5.81 10.46
C TYR A 18 -9.98 -4.37 9.95
N LEU A 19 -10.79 -4.13 8.91
CA LEU A 19 -10.76 -2.88 8.14
C LEU A 19 -11.02 -1.64 9.00
N ARG A 20 -11.90 -1.71 10.00
CA ARG A 20 -12.18 -0.57 10.89
C ARG A 20 -10.94 -0.16 11.69
N GLU A 21 -10.24 -1.11 12.29
CA GLU A 21 -9.02 -0.85 13.04
C GLU A 21 -7.92 -0.24 12.15
N CYS A 22 -7.75 -0.77 10.95
CA CYS A 22 -6.86 -0.22 9.94
C CYS A 22 -7.21 1.25 9.63
N LEU A 23 -8.45 1.53 9.23
CA LEU A 23 -8.88 2.87 8.83
C LEU A 23 -8.86 3.86 9.99
N ASP A 24 -9.22 3.44 11.21
CA ASP A 24 -9.13 4.29 12.40
C ASP A 24 -7.67 4.70 12.67
N SER A 25 -6.70 3.79 12.48
CA SER A 25 -5.28 4.11 12.65
C SER A 25 -4.78 5.17 11.65
N VAL A 26 -5.39 5.23 10.46
CA VAL A 26 -5.02 6.18 9.41
C VAL A 26 -5.68 7.53 9.58
N ILE A 27 -7.00 7.57 9.82
CA ILE A 27 -7.71 8.85 9.93
C ILE A 27 -7.35 9.63 11.20
N ASN A 28 -6.88 8.93 12.24
CA ASN A 28 -6.46 9.51 13.53
C ASN A 28 -4.95 9.75 13.63
N GLN A 29 -4.19 9.66 12.53
CA GLN A 29 -2.77 10.01 12.55
C GLN A 29 -2.57 11.44 13.08
N SER A 30 -1.53 11.63 13.91
CA SER A 30 -1.14 12.96 14.42
C SER A 30 -0.73 13.91 13.28
N TYR A 31 -0.19 13.38 12.19
CA TYR A 31 0.07 14.11 10.96
C TYR A 31 -1.20 14.16 10.10
N THR A 32 -1.80 15.32 9.95
CA THR A 32 -3.15 15.47 9.37
C THR A 32 -3.19 15.74 7.87
N ASN A 33 -2.08 16.18 7.26
CA ASN A 33 -2.04 16.53 5.83
C ASN A 33 -1.91 15.28 4.95
N LEU A 34 -2.99 14.51 4.88
CA LEU A 34 -3.10 13.23 4.20
C LEU A 34 -4.13 13.31 3.07
N GLU A 35 -3.86 12.58 1.98
CA GLU A 35 -4.82 12.18 0.95
C GLU A 35 -4.90 10.65 0.95
N ILE A 36 -6.09 10.10 1.15
CA ILE A 36 -6.27 8.67 1.44
C ILE A 36 -7.05 8.01 0.30
N ILE A 37 -6.47 7.00 -0.31
CA ILE A 37 -7.07 6.20 -1.36
C ILE A 37 -7.39 4.81 -0.81
N LEU A 38 -8.67 4.49 -0.77
CA LEU A 38 -9.16 3.13 -0.53
C LEU A 38 -9.44 2.48 -1.88
N VAL A 39 -8.98 1.26 -2.09
CA VAL A 39 -9.26 0.52 -3.32
C VAL A 39 -9.90 -0.81 -2.96
N ASN A 40 -11.23 -0.90 -3.09
CA ASN A 40 -11.95 -2.15 -2.99
C ASN A 40 -11.69 -2.98 -4.25
N ASP A 41 -10.93 -4.05 -4.10
CA ASP A 41 -10.53 -4.95 -5.18
C ASP A 41 -11.55 -6.09 -5.37
N GLY A 42 -12.83 -5.70 -5.53
CA GLY A 42 -13.92 -6.64 -5.76
C GLY A 42 -14.19 -7.56 -4.58
N SER A 43 -14.24 -7.03 -3.36
CA SER A 43 -14.58 -7.82 -2.17
C SER A 43 -15.91 -8.54 -2.34
N THR A 44 -15.96 -9.78 -1.89
CA THR A 44 -17.13 -10.67 -1.93
C THR A 44 -17.72 -10.94 -0.55
N ASP A 45 -17.06 -10.47 0.53
CA ASP A 45 -17.63 -10.45 1.87
C ASP A 45 -18.76 -9.41 1.97
N GLU A 46 -19.52 -9.47 3.05
CA GLU A 46 -20.74 -8.68 3.22
C GLU A 46 -20.44 -7.19 3.44
N ASN A 47 -19.34 -6.85 4.13
CA ASN A 47 -19.18 -5.53 4.72
C ASN A 47 -17.94 -4.74 4.30
N SER A 48 -16.91 -5.33 3.69
CA SER A 48 -15.68 -4.58 3.36
C SER A 48 -15.96 -3.31 2.55
N LEU A 49 -16.74 -3.39 1.48
CA LEU A 49 -17.12 -2.23 0.67
C LEU A 49 -18.01 -1.24 1.45
N ASN A 50 -18.94 -1.73 2.27
CA ASN A 50 -19.82 -0.89 3.08
C ASN A 50 -19.04 -0.10 4.14
N ILE A 51 -18.09 -0.73 4.81
CA ILE A 51 -17.18 -0.06 5.76
C ILE A 51 -16.36 1.01 5.04
N ALA A 52 -15.79 0.69 3.87
CA ALA A 52 -15.04 1.67 3.08
C ALA A 52 -15.89 2.89 2.69
N LYS A 53 -17.14 2.70 2.29
CA LYS A 53 -18.10 3.79 2.00
C LYS A 53 -18.43 4.61 3.25
N GLU A 54 -18.63 3.97 4.39
CA GLU A 54 -18.88 4.65 5.67
C GLU A 54 -17.71 5.59 6.02
N TYR A 55 -16.46 5.11 5.93
CA TYR A 55 -15.28 5.93 6.23
C TYR A 55 -15.08 7.04 5.20
N THR A 56 -15.40 6.80 3.93
CA THR A 56 -15.38 7.85 2.89
C THR A 56 -16.36 8.97 3.22
N LEU A 57 -17.53 8.66 3.79
CA LEU A 57 -18.48 9.65 4.26
C LEU A 57 -18.00 10.41 5.51
N LYS A 58 -17.30 9.70 6.41
CA LYS A 58 -16.79 10.21 7.68
C LYS A 58 -15.64 11.20 7.49
N ASP A 59 -14.72 10.94 6.56
CA ASP A 59 -13.50 11.73 6.36
C ASP A 59 -13.37 12.20 4.92
N LYS A 60 -13.37 13.54 4.74
CA LYS A 60 -13.28 14.18 3.41
C LYS A 60 -11.96 13.94 2.66
N ARG A 61 -10.90 13.50 3.36
CA ARG A 61 -9.59 13.16 2.77
C ARG A 61 -9.62 11.84 2.00
N ILE A 62 -10.68 11.03 2.19
CA ILE A 62 -10.79 9.71 1.57
C ILE A 62 -11.41 9.81 0.17
N THR A 63 -10.80 9.09 -0.77
CA THR A 63 -11.39 8.74 -2.07
C THR A 63 -11.41 7.22 -2.18
N LEU A 64 -12.57 6.62 -2.46
CA LEU A 64 -12.75 5.17 -2.59
C LEU A 64 -12.93 4.78 -4.04
N PHE A 65 -12.13 3.83 -4.49
CA PHE A 65 -12.27 3.15 -5.77
C PHE A 65 -12.89 1.77 -5.55
N ASP A 66 -13.96 1.47 -6.28
CA ASP A 66 -14.57 0.15 -6.34
C ASP A 66 -14.31 -0.44 -7.73
N LYS A 67 -13.62 -1.58 -7.79
CA LYS A 67 -13.15 -2.19 -9.04
C LYS A 67 -13.35 -3.70 -9.07
N LYS A 68 -13.27 -4.28 -10.26
CA LYS A 68 -13.18 -5.74 -10.43
C LYS A 68 -11.93 -6.28 -9.74
N ASN A 69 -12.03 -7.46 -9.14
CA ASN A 69 -10.87 -8.11 -8.54
C ASN A 69 -9.77 -8.33 -9.59
N GLY A 70 -8.59 -7.86 -9.29
CA GLY A 70 -7.38 -8.00 -10.11
C GLY A 70 -6.13 -8.26 -9.26
N GLY A 71 -6.32 -8.39 -7.94
CA GLY A 71 -5.23 -8.64 -7.00
C GLY A 71 -4.61 -7.36 -6.44
N GLN A 72 -3.84 -7.53 -5.38
CA GLN A 72 -3.27 -6.45 -4.57
C GLN A 72 -2.37 -5.49 -5.39
N SER A 73 -1.65 -6.01 -6.40
CA SER A 73 -0.84 -5.19 -7.32
C SER A 73 -1.68 -4.16 -8.05
N THR A 74 -2.79 -4.60 -8.66
CA THR A 74 -3.68 -3.69 -9.41
C THR A 74 -4.30 -2.64 -8.50
N ALA A 75 -4.70 -3.02 -7.28
CA ALA A 75 -5.25 -2.08 -6.31
C ALA A 75 -4.24 -1.01 -5.87
N ARG A 76 -2.97 -1.38 -5.64
CA ARG A 76 -1.91 -0.42 -5.34
C ARG A 76 -1.58 0.49 -6.53
N ASN A 77 -1.57 -0.06 -7.75
CA ASN A 77 -1.36 0.71 -8.97
C ASN A 77 -2.46 1.75 -9.20
N VAL A 78 -3.72 1.44 -8.89
CA VAL A 78 -4.82 2.44 -8.93
C VAL A 78 -4.48 3.66 -8.09
N GLY A 79 -3.93 3.46 -6.88
CA GLY A 79 -3.51 4.58 -6.02
C GLY A 79 -2.36 5.40 -6.62
N ILE A 80 -1.33 4.74 -7.18
CA ILE A 80 -0.20 5.41 -7.85
C ILE A 80 -0.70 6.24 -9.03
N GLU A 81 -1.54 5.65 -9.88
CA GLU A 81 -2.08 6.29 -11.09
C GLU A 81 -3.01 7.45 -10.76
N TYR A 82 -3.83 7.32 -9.73
CA TYR A 82 -4.66 8.43 -9.26
C TYR A 82 -3.81 9.64 -8.84
N PHE A 83 -2.80 9.44 -8.00
CA PHE A 83 -1.91 10.52 -7.59
C PHE A 83 -1.00 11.04 -8.72
N SER A 84 -0.80 10.24 -9.76
CA SER A 84 -0.12 10.68 -10.99
C SER A 84 -1.02 11.47 -11.94
N GLY A 85 -2.34 11.53 -11.68
CA GLY A 85 -3.32 12.23 -12.51
C GLY A 85 -3.66 11.48 -13.82
N GLU A 86 -3.50 10.14 -13.83
CA GLU A 86 -3.72 9.32 -15.02
C GLU A 86 -5.21 9.06 -15.30
N TYR A 87 -6.10 9.25 -14.32
CA TYR A 87 -7.53 9.07 -14.50
C TYR A 87 -8.23 10.37 -14.88
N LYS A 88 -9.32 10.25 -15.63
CA LYS A 88 -10.25 11.33 -15.88
C LYS A 88 -11.60 10.97 -15.25
N LEU A 89 -11.95 11.68 -14.18
CA LEU A 89 -13.18 11.42 -13.43
C LEU A 89 -14.33 12.28 -13.94
N LYS A 90 -15.48 11.65 -14.19
CA LYS A 90 -16.73 12.29 -14.57
C LYS A 90 -17.80 12.04 -13.53
N ASN A 91 -18.33 13.11 -12.95
CA ASN A 91 -19.43 13.03 -12.01
C ASN A 91 -20.66 12.38 -12.65
N LYS A 92 -21.23 11.36 -11.97
CA LYS A 92 -22.48 10.71 -12.36
C LYS A 92 -23.63 10.94 -11.38
N THR A 93 -23.37 11.61 -10.26
CA THR A 93 -24.39 11.89 -9.25
C THR A 93 -25.38 12.92 -9.77
N GLN A 94 -26.64 12.52 -9.91
CA GLN A 94 -27.72 13.40 -10.42
C GLN A 94 -28.27 14.32 -9.34
N THR A 95 -28.40 13.81 -8.11
CA THR A 95 -28.96 14.57 -6.99
C THR A 95 -27.95 14.62 -5.86
N ILE A 96 -27.44 15.81 -5.59
CA ILE A 96 -26.49 16.05 -4.52
C ILE A 96 -27.27 16.30 -3.23
N LYS A 97 -26.90 15.56 -2.18
CA LYS A 97 -27.45 15.74 -0.84
C LYS A 97 -26.33 15.97 0.14
N GLU A 98 -26.56 16.84 1.11
CA GLU A 98 -25.68 16.95 2.27
C GLU A 98 -25.46 15.58 2.91
N ASN A 99 -24.22 15.29 3.35
CA ASN A 99 -23.84 14.01 3.94
C ASN A 99 -24.05 12.78 3.03
N SER A 100 -23.88 12.93 1.72
CA SER A 100 -23.90 11.83 0.76
C SER A 100 -22.53 11.55 0.13
N LEU A 101 -22.39 10.41 -0.53
CA LEU A 101 -21.28 10.12 -1.40
C LEU A 101 -21.57 10.68 -2.80
N ILE A 102 -20.58 11.33 -3.36
CA ILE A 102 -20.56 11.72 -4.77
C ILE A 102 -19.87 10.61 -5.56
N GLU A 103 -20.50 10.21 -6.63
CA GLU A 103 -20.04 9.12 -7.49
C GLU A 103 -19.46 9.64 -8.81
N PHE A 104 -18.36 9.03 -9.21
CA PHE A 104 -17.71 9.33 -10.50
C PHE A 104 -17.47 8.05 -11.28
N ASN A 105 -17.51 8.17 -12.61
CA ASN A 105 -17.01 7.15 -13.54
C ASN A 105 -15.61 7.56 -14.04
N ILE A 106 -14.83 6.57 -14.48
CA ILE A 106 -13.63 6.81 -15.27
C ILE A 106 -14.03 7.07 -16.72
N GLU A 107 -13.54 8.18 -17.30
CA GLU A 107 -13.63 8.44 -18.74
C GLU A 107 -12.36 7.96 -19.44
N GLY A 108 -12.52 7.23 -20.55
CA GLY A 108 -11.42 6.76 -21.38
C GLY A 108 -10.85 5.41 -20.92
N ASN A 109 -9.53 5.31 -20.87
CA ASN A 109 -8.86 4.06 -20.52
C ASN A 109 -9.09 3.68 -19.06
N ASN A 110 -9.56 2.46 -18.82
CA ASN A 110 -9.86 1.91 -17.51
C ASN A 110 -9.34 0.46 -17.40
N PRO A 111 -8.02 0.27 -17.36
CA PRO A 111 -7.40 -1.06 -17.45
C PRO A 111 -7.74 -1.95 -16.26
N TYR A 112 -8.10 -1.37 -15.12
CA TYR A 112 -8.44 -2.12 -13.90
C TYR A 112 -9.94 -2.34 -13.70
N GLU A 113 -10.78 -2.03 -14.70
CA GLU A 113 -12.23 -2.19 -14.63
C GLU A 113 -12.82 -1.56 -13.34
N ILE A 114 -12.51 -0.26 -13.11
CA ILE A 114 -13.06 0.52 -12.01
C ILE A 114 -14.53 0.79 -12.31
N TYR A 115 -15.42 0.37 -11.42
CA TYR A 115 -16.87 0.51 -11.56
C TYR A 115 -17.34 1.89 -11.15
N THR A 116 -16.81 2.37 -10.01
CA THR A 116 -17.22 3.64 -9.42
C THR A 116 -16.12 4.19 -8.52
N VAL A 117 -15.96 5.50 -8.53
CA VAL A 117 -15.14 6.23 -7.56
C VAL A 117 -16.08 7.04 -6.68
N TYR A 118 -15.88 6.95 -5.35
CA TYR A 118 -16.69 7.64 -4.35
C TYR A 118 -15.86 8.68 -3.60
N LYS A 119 -16.47 9.83 -3.34
CA LYS A 119 -15.90 10.87 -2.47
C LYS A 119 -17.01 11.50 -1.65
N SER A 120 -16.71 11.91 -0.41
CA SER A 120 -17.69 12.62 0.41
C SER A 120 -18.07 13.95 -0.22
N TYR A 121 -19.34 14.34 -0.17
CA TYR A 121 -19.79 15.69 -0.51
C TYR A 121 -18.99 16.77 0.25
N LYS A 122 -18.60 16.50 1.50
CA LYS A 122 -17.80 17.40 2.34
C LYS A 122 -16.41 17.74 1.76
N ALA A 123 -15.95 17.02 0.74
CA ALA A 123 -14.68 17.29 0.07
C ALA A 123 -14.77 18.43 -0.96
N PHE A 124 -15.98 18.91 -1.27
CA PHE A 124 -16.25 19.94 -2.26
C PHE A 124 -16.76 21.20 -1.57
N ASN A 125 -16.31 22.36 -2.02
CA ASN A 125 -16.74 23.65 -1.44
C ASN A 125 -18.08 24.10 -2.04
N ASP A 126 -18.31 23.81 -3.31
CA ASP A 126 -19.57 24.10 -4.01
C ASP A 126 -19.84 23.10 -5.12
N GLU A 127 -21.02 23.22 -5.77
CA GLU A 127 -21.42 22.33 -6.88
C GLU A 127 -20.53 22.48 -8.12
N LYS A 128 -19.84 23.62 -8.30
CA LYS A 128 -18.95 23.84 -9.46
C LYS A 128 -17.67 23.01 -9.33
N ASP A 129 -17.21 22.75 -8.10
CA ASP A 129 -16.06 21.87 -7.83
C ASP A 129 -16.31 20.45 -8.30
N LEU A 130 -17.58 20.01 -8.32
CA LEU A 130 -17.97 18.68 -8.80
C LEU A 130 -17.77 18.49 -10.31
N THR A 131 -17.73 19.57 -11.08
CA THR A 131 -17.53 19.55 -12.53
C THR A 131 -16.06 19.69 -12.91
N LYS A 132 -15.21 20.16 -11.98
CA LYS A 132 -13.77 20.39 -12.17
C LYS A 132 -12.99 19.65 -11.13
N PHE A 133 -12.95 18.33 -11.26
CA PHE A 133 -12.18 17.49 -10.33
C PHE A 133 -10.69 17.87 -10.37
N THR A 134 -10.15 18.27 -9.23
CA THR A 134 -8.73 18.58 -9.09
C THR A 134 -8.05 17.43 -8.34
N TYR A 135 -7.01 16.86 -8.94
CA TYR A 135 -6.23 15.80 -8.29
C TYR A 135 -5.37 16.38 -7.19
N PRO A 136 -5.26 15.70 -6.04
CA PRO A 136 -4.37 16.13 -4.99
C PRO A 136 -2.90 15.98 -5.45
N ILE A 137 -2.10 17.00 -5.11
CA ILE A 137 -0.66 16.94 -5.32
C ILE A 137 -0.03 16.41 -4.03
N ILE A 138 0.64 15.27 -4.11
CA ILE A 138 1.33 14.66 -2.98
C ILE A 138 2.84 14.77 -3.12
N ASP A 139 3.54 14.90 -1.99
CA ASP A 139 5.00 14.86 -1.91
C ASP A 139 5.52 13.44 -1.71
N TYR A 140 4.80 12.67 -0.90
CA TYR A 140 5.19 11.31 -0.50
C TYR A 140 4.02 10.35 -0.64
N ILE A 141 4.33 9.06 -0.83
CA ILE A 141 3.34 7.98 -0.87
C ILE A 141 3.70 6.89 0.13
N ILE A 142 2.69 6.29 0.73
CA ILE A 142 2.82 5.14 1.62
C ILE A 142 1.67 4.16 1.37
N PHE A 143 1.93 2.88 1.54
CA PHE A 143 0.94 1.81 1.42
C PHE A 143 0.68 1.19 2.79
N LEU A 144 -0.55 0.72 3.01
CA LEU A 144 -0.91 -0.04 4.20
C LEU A 144 -1.83 -1.20 3.81
N ASP A 145 -1.51 -2.40 4.26
CA ASP A 145 -2.39 -3.55 4.08
C ASP A 145 -3.57 -3.46 5.04
N SER A 146 -4.77 -3.75 4.56
CA SER A 146 -6.02 -3.46 5.25
C SER A 146 -6.35 -4.36 6.46
N ASP A 147 -5.49 -5.33 6.75
CA ASP A 147 -5.52 -6.16 7.96
C ASP A 147 -4.47 -5.76 9.02
N ASP A 148 -3.64 -4.76 8.70
CA ASP A 148 -2.63 -4.16 9.57
C ASP A 148 -3.08 -2.77 10.07
N TYR A 149 -2.32 -2.18 10.98
CA TYR A 149 -2.55 -0.81 11.44
C TYR A 149 -1.26 -0.11 11.87
N TRP A 150 -1.28 1.24 11.86
CA TRP A 150 -0.15 2.07 12.26
C TRP A 150 -0.27 2.57 13.69
N GLU A 151 0.89 2.85 14.31
CA GLU A 151 0.96 3.73 15.47
C GLU A 151 0.52 5.15 15.07
N LEU A 152 -0.12 5.88 15.99
CA LEU A 152 -0.76 7.18 15.67
C LEU A 152 0.24 8.26 15.22
N ASN A 153 1.52 8.12 15.53
CA ASN A 153 2.59 9.04 15.15
C ASN A 153 3.42 8.54 13.94
N CYS A 154 2.96 7.52 13.23
CA CYS A 154 3.74 6.88 12.15
C CYS A 154 4.18 7.90 11.10
N ILE A 155 3.25 8.64 10.53
CA ILE A 155 3.55 9.61 9.47
C ILE A 155 4.35 10.80 10.01
N GLU A 156 4.03 11.30 11.20
CA GLU A 156 4.76 12.37 11.86
C GLU A 156 6.24 12.04 12.09
N GLU A 157 6.54 10.79 12.41
CA GLU A 157 7.91 10.31 12.55
C GLU A 157 8.65 10.18 11.21
N CYS A 158 7.94 9.87 10.14
CA CYS A 158 8.54 9.65 8.83
C CYS A 158 8.83 10.94 8.07
N VAL A 159 7.87 11.88 8.03
CA VAL A 159 7.94 13.07 7.16
C VAL A 159 9.20 13.92 7.37
N PRO A 160 9.63 14.25 8.60
CA PRO A 160 10.86 15.04 8.79
C PRO A 160 12.14 14.33 8.32
N ARG A 161 12.08 13.01 8.17
CA ARG A 161 13.21 12.16 7.77
C ARG A 161 13.31 11.91 6.27
N MET A 162 12.32 12.41 5.52
CA MET A 162 12.30 12.36 4.05
C MET A 162 13.24 13.39 3.40
N ASP A 163 13.85 14.29 4.19
CA ASP A 163 14.75 15.30 3.64
C ASP A 163 16.03 14.66 3.07
N GLY A 164 16.24 14.83 1.77
CA GLY A 164 17.40 14.31 1.05
C GLY A 164 17.48 12.79 0.96
N VAL A 165 16.33 12.08 1.06
CA VAL A 165 16.23 10.64 0.84
C VAL A 165 15.04 10.30 -0.05
N ASP A 166 15.10 9.13 -0.69
CA ASP A 166 14.02 8.63 -1.56
C ASP A 166 13.04 7.74 -0.79
N VAL A 167 13.50 7.10 0.27
CA VAL A 167 12.70 6.20 1.10
C VAL A 167 13.05 6.38 2.58
N VAL A 168 12.02 6.43 3.43
CA VAL A 168 12.14 6.19 4.87
C VAL A 168 11.55 4.81 5.15
N TRP A 169 12.34 3.92 5.70
CA TRP A 169 11.99 2.54 6.02
C TRP A 169 11.96 2.35 7.54
N PHE A 170 10.83 1.94 8.11
CA PHE A 170 10.65 1.73 9.55
C PHE A 170 10.37 0.26 9.89
N ASP A 171 10.44 -0.05 11.18
CA ASP A 171 10.22 -1.40 11.74
C ASP A 171 8.75 -1.60 12.16
N TYR A 172 8.39 -2.84 12.54
CA TYR A 172 7.03 -3.22 12.91
C TYR A 172 6.99 -4.16 14.12
N ASN A 173 5.86 -4.21 14.79
CA ASN A 173 5.48 -5.24 15.75
C ASN A 173 4.65 -6.31 15.05
N LYS A 174 4.69 -7.54 15.56
CA LYS A 174 3.81 -8.63 15.11
C LYS A 174 2.75 -8.89 16.16
N ILE A 175 1.51 -9.11 15.69
CA ILE A 175 0.43 -9.66 16.51
C ILE A 175 -0.09 -10.93 15.85
N TYR A 176 -0.47 -11.89 16.67
CA TYR A 176 -0.92 -13.20 16.21
C TYR A 176 -2.39 -13.37 16.57
N GLU A 177 -3.21 -13.76 15.60
CA GLU A 177 -4.58 -14.16 15.87
C GLU A 177 -4.59 -15.50 16.63
N SER A 178 -5.65 -15.73 17.42
CA SER A 178 -5.79 -16.97 18.23
C SER A 178 -5.65 -18.23 17.34
N GLY A 179 -4.77 -19.14 17.74
CA GLY A 179 -4.46 -20.35 16.99
C GLY A 179 -3.10 -20.35 16.27
N PHE A 180 -2.41 -19.20 16.25
CA PHE A 180 -1.02 -19.16 15.82
C PHE A 180 -0.10 -19.23 17.04
N LEU A 181 0.82 -20.20 17.01
CA LEU A 181 1.94 -20.22 17.97
C LEU A 181 2.93 -19.12 17.57
N ASP A 182 3.38 -18.37 18.55
CA ASP A 182 4.51 -17.44 18.40
C ASP A 182 5.72 -18.26 17.91
N GLN A 183 5.89 -18.29 16.60
CA GLN A 183 7.13 -18.82 16.05
C GLN A 183 8.20 -17.79 16.38
N LYS A 184 9.07 -18.11 17.35
CA LYS A 184 10.21 -17.31 17.80
C LYS A 184 11.22 -16.92 16.70
N ASN A 185 10.88 -17.16 15.44
CA ASN A 185 11.63 -16.66 14.29
C ASN A 185 11.34 -15.18 14.13
N ASP A 186 12.03 -14.38 14.90
CA ASP A 186 12.16 -12.93 14.75
C ASP A 186 12.93 -12.63 13.45
N TRP A 187 12.33 -13.03 12.33
CA TRP A 187 12.77 -12.57 11.02
C TRP A 187 12.50 -11.07 10.96
N THR A 188 13.44 -10.34 11.52
CA THR A 188 13.42 -8.89 11.42
C THR A 188 13.87 -8.55 10.02
N TRP A 189 12.91 -8.17 9.19
CA TRP A 189 13.10 -7.73 7.80
C TRP A 189 14.06 -6.52 7.65
N PHE A 190 14.58 -6.03 8.77
CA PHE A 190 15.55 -4.95 8.85
C PHE A 190 16.98 -5.40 8.49
N LEU A 191 17.11 -6.37 7.58
CA LEU A 191 18.34 -6.77 6.87
C LEU A 191 19.61 -6.73 7.73
N GLY A 192 19.62 -7.41 8.88
CA GLY A 192 20.83 -7.48 9.72
C GLY A 192 21.35 -6.11 10.20
N TYR A 193 20.59 -5.02 9.97
CA TYR A 193 20.84 -3.80 10.69
C TYR A 193 20.43 -4.03 12.14
N ASN A 194 21.43 -4.11 13.01
CA ASN A 194 21.19 -4.22 14.43
C ASN A 194 20.25 -3.08 14.84
N ARG A 195 19.06 -3.40 15.36
CA ARG A 195 18.11 -2.43 15.93
C ARG A 195 18.77 -1.50 16.94
N ASN A 196 19.82 -1.98 17.61
CA ASN A 196 20.62 -1.23 18.57
C ASN A 196 21.56 -0.20 17.91
N SER A 197 21.74 -0.20 16.58
CA SER A 197 22.61 0.77 15.90
C SER A 197 21.97 2.14 15.64
N GLY A 198 20.72 2.33 16.09
CA GLY A 198 19.98 3.57 15.91
C GLY A 198 19.52 3.83 14.45
N SER A 199 18.77 4.92 14.28
CA SER A 199 18.31 5.36 12.96
C SER A 199 19.46 5.96 12.16
N LYS A 200 19.49 5.71 10.82
CA LYS A 200 20.58 6.22 9.96
C LYS A 200 20.21 6.29 8.50
N LYS A 201 20.89 7.18 7.77
CA LYS A 201 20.87 7.28 6.32
C LYS A 201 21.91 6.33 5.72
N ILE A 202 21.52 5.59 4.68
CA ILE A 202 22.39 4.69 3.91
C ILE A 202 22.22 4.94 2.41
N SER A 203 23.23 4.62 1.62
CA SER A 203 23.11 4.60 0.16
C SER A 203 22.53 3.27 -0.33
N SER A 204 21.91 3.28 -1.51
CA SER A 204 21.48 2.06 -2.19
C SER A 204 22.63 1.06 -2.41
N LYS A 205 23.83 1.56 -2.71
CA LYS A 205 25.04 0.73 -2.85
C LYS A 205 25.30 -0.09 -1.57
N LEU A 206 25.27 0.56 -0.41
CA LEU A 206 25.48 -0.12 0.87
C LEU A 206 24.33 -1.10 1.17
N TRP A 207 23.09 -0.75 0.78
CA TRP A 207 21.96 -1.66 0.89
C TRP A 207 22.13 -2.91 0.03
N LEU A 208 22.52 -2.75 -1.26
CA LEU A 208 22.76 -3.85 -2.20
C LEU A 208 23.88 -4.78 -1.74
N GLU A 209 24.99 -4.23 -1.23
CA GLU A 209 26.09 -5.02 -0.67
C GLU A 209 25.60 -5.93 0.45
N ARG A 210 24.73 -5.44 1.34
CA ARG A 210 24.16 -6.25 2.43
C ARG A 210 23.10 -7.23 1.94
N TYR A 211 22.26 -6.84 0.98
CA TYR A 211 21.25 -7.72 0.40
C TYR A 211 21.85 -9.01 -0.18
N LYS A 212 23.02 -8.95 -0.79
CA LYS A 212 23.75 -10.13 -1.33
C LYS A 212 24.00 -11.20 -0.27
N HIS A 213 24.13 -10.84 1.00
CA HIS A 213 24.40 -11.76 2.09
C HIS A 213 23.11 -12.30 2.76
N ILE A 214 22.00 -11.62 2.62
CA ILE A 214 20.75 -11.93 3.33
C ILE A 214 19.76 -12.64 2.41
N GLY A 215 19.75 -12.28 1.12
CA GLY A 215 18.98 -12.97 0.06
C GLY A 215 17.47 -12.87 0.15
N HIS A 216 16.93 -12.14 1.16
CA HIS A 216 15.49 -12.02 1.38
C HIS A 216 15.10 -10.61 1.79
N PHE A 217 14.17 -10.00 1.08
CA PHE A 217 13.73 -8.63 1.31
C PHE A 217 12.30 -8.45 0.78
N ALA A 218 11.45 -7.85 1.57
CA ALA A 218 10.14 -7.39 1.15
C ALA A 218 9.91 -5.97 1.67
N PHE A 219 9.35 -5.11 0.86
CA PHE A 219 9.08 -3.73 1.22
C PHE A 219 7.88 -3.21 0.44
N VAL A 220 6.84 -2.78 1.17
CA VAL A 220 5.75 -1.95 0.64
C VAL A 220 5.09 -1.18 1.78
N TRP A 221 4.62 -1.89 2.83
CA TRP A 221 3.75 -1.36 3.89
C TRP A 221 4.49 -0.75 5.09
N GLN A 222 5.82 -0.78 5.08
CA GLN A 222 6.66 -0.34 6.20
C GLN A 222 7.57 0.84 5.83
N GLY A 223 7.08 1.76 5.01
CA GLY A 223 7.88 2.93 4.67
C GLY A 223 7.19 3.96 3.79
N VAL A 224 7.74 5.16 3.85
CA VAL A 224 7.32 6.32 3.06
C VAL A 224 8.26 6.50 1.89
N ILE A 225 7.71 6.75 0.71
CA ILE A 225 8.45 6.88 -0.56
C ILE A 225 8.28 8.32 -1.08
N ASN A 226 9.35 8.93 -1.56
CA ASN A 226 9.30 10.18 -2.31
C ASN A 226 8.51 9.95 -3.62
N PHE A 227 7.36 10.61 -3.76
CA PHE A 227 6.48 10.35 -4.89
C PHE A 227 7.04 10.83 -6.22
N ARG A 228 7.79 11.93 -6.22
CA ARG A 228 8.48 12.40 -7.42
C ARG A 228 9.55 11.40 -7.88
N PHE A 229 10.30 10.83 -6.94
CA PHE A 229 11.27 9.77 -7.25
C PHE A 229 10.57 8.55 -7.82
N LEU A 230 9.49 8.05 -7.19
CA LEU A 230 8.73 6.90 -7.67
C LEU A 230 8.24 7.09 -9.11
N LYS A 231 7.71 8.28 -9.43
CA LYS A 231 7.30 8.63 -10.80
C LYS A 231 8.47 8.69 -11.78
N ASN A 232 9.60 9.24 -11.37
CA ASN A 232 10.77 9.38 -12.25
C ASN A 232 11.37 8.04 -12.67
N ILE A 233 11.27 7.01 -11.82
CA ILE A 233 11.73 5.65 -12.15
C ILE A 233 10.63 4.79 -12.79
N ASP A 234 9.44 5.35 -13.00
CA ASP A 234 8.26 4.69 -13.60
C ASP A 234 7.97 3.31 -13.00
N LEU A 235 8.08 3.19 -11.66
CA LEU A 235 7.91 1.92 -10.96
C LEU A 235 6.47 1.72 -10.52
N LYS A 236 5.86 0.65 -11.03
CA LYS A 236 4.55 0.13 -10.64
C LYS A 236 4.67 -1.31 -10.16
N PHE A 237 3.63 -1.82 -9.50
CA PHE A 237 3.55 -3.23 -9.14
C PHE A 237 3.25 -4.08 -10.38
N ILE A 238 3.90 -5.23 -10.50
CA ILE A 238 3.60 -6.19 -11.57
C ILE A 238 2.34 -6.95 -11.19
N ASP A 239 1.39 -7.02 -12.13
CA ASP A 239 0.13 -7.73 -11.95
C ASP A 239 0.33 -9.25 -12.05
N GLY A 240 -0.45 -10.01 -11.27
CA GLY A 240 -0.51 -11.46 -11.37
C GLY A 240 0.71 -12.21 -10.83
N ILE A 241 1.67 -11.54 -10.16
CA ILE A 241 2.82 -12.21 -9.53
C ILE A 241 2.63 -12.39 -8.03
N PHE A 242 3.15 -13.51 -7.49
CA PHE A 242 3.39 -13.65 -6.05
C PHE A 242 4.61 -12.84 -5.63
N HIS A 243 4.66 -12.41 -4.35
CA HIS A 243 5.77 -11.63 -3.82
C HIS A 243 6.05 -10.34 -4.61
N GLN A 244 4.98 -9.67 -5.05
CA GLN A 244 5.06 -8.39 -5.74
C GLN A 244 5.74 -7.31 -4.88
N ASP A 245 5.67 -7.44 -3.57
CA ASP A 245 6.35 -6.63 -2.55
C ASP A 245 7.88 -6.80 -2.59
N VAL A 246 8.37 -8.00 -2.85
CA VAL A 246 9.80 -8.29 -3.04
C VAL A 246 10.31 -7.62 -4.30
N HIS A 247 9.61 -7.81 -5.42
CA HIS A 247 10.00 -7.22 -6.71
C HIS A 247 9.99 -5.69 -6.66
N PHE A 248 8.88 -5.11 -6.21
CA PHE A 248 8.72 -3.65 -6.11
C PHE A 248 9.78 -3.05 -5.15
N GLY A 249 9.91 -3.63 -3.95
CA GLY A 249 10.85 -3.16 -2.95
C GLY A 249 12.30 -3.23 -3.43
N PHE A 250 12.69 -4.34 -4.07
CA PHE A 250 14.04 -4.49 -4.60
C PHE A 250 14.38 -3.42 -5.65
N LEU A 251 13.51 -3.21 -6.64
CA LEU A 251 13.71 -2.22 -7.68
C LEU A 251 13.70 -0.78 -7.14
N LEU A 252 12.83 -0.50 -6.18
CA LEU A 252 12.77 0.79 -5.51
C LEU A 252 14.09 1.10 -4.79
N PHE A 253 14.58 0.18 -3.98
CA PHE A 253 15.80 0.40 -3.18
C PHE A 253 17.06 0.41 -4.04
N ALA A 254 17.14 -0.44 -5.07
CA ALA A 254 18.28 -0.49 -5.98
C ALA A 254 18.44 0.81 -6.77
N GLN A 255 17.35 1.51 -7.07
CA GLN A 255 17.35 2.77 -7.82
C GLN A 255 17.37 4.01 -6.92
N SER A 256 17.14 3.87 -5.60
CA SER A 256 17.20 4.97 -4.64
C SER A 256 18.62 5.54 -4.54
N SER A 257 18.77 6.84 -4.33
CA SER A 257 20.05 7.44 -3.97
C SER A 257 20.37 7.17 -2.50
N TYR A 258 19.39 7.46 -1.65
CA TYR A 258 19.50 7.29 -0.21
C TYR A 258 18.22 6.75 0.41
N ILE A 259 18.40 5.91 1.44
CA ILE A 259 17.35 5.31 2.25
C ILE A 259 17.59 5.70 3.70
N TYR A 260 16.57 6.14 4.42
CA TYR A 260 16.64 6.39 5.84
C TYR A 260 16.07 5.19 6.60
N LEU A 261 16.91 4.53 7.38
CA LEU A 261 16.48 3.45 8.28
C LEU A 261 16.00 4.07 9.58
N LEU A 262 14.73 3.96 9.87
CA LEU A 262 14.11 4.47 11.08
C LEU A 262 13.89 3.32 12.09
N SER A 263 14.71 3.25 13.14
CA SER A 263 14.64 2.20 14.17
C SER A 263 13.47 2.41 15.13
N LYS A 264 12.27 2.64 14.58
CA LYS A 264 11.01 2.73 15.32
C LYS A 264 10.02 1.73 14.76
N LYS A 265 9.28 1.07 15.63
CA LYS A 265 8.19 0.17 15.26
C LYS A 265 6.92 0.98 15.13
N LEU A 266 6.56 1.29 13.90
CA LEU A 266 5.45 2.21 13.58
C LEU A 266 4.26 1.51 12.91
N LEU A 267 4.38 0.20 12.67
CA LEU A 267 3.34 -0.65 12.11
C LEU A 267 3.11 -1.84 13.04
N VAL A 268 1.87 -2.28 13.14
CA VAL A 268 1.48 -3.55 13.74
C VAL A 268 1.02 -4.50 12.64
N TYR A 269 1.86 -5.49 12.35
CA TYR A 269 1.64 -6.51 11.34
C TYR A 269 0.87 -7.69 11.92
N ARG A 270 -0.28 -8.02 11.31
CA ARG A 270 -1.17 -9.08 11.77
C ARG A 270 -0.90 -10.40 11.06
N ILE A 271 -0.65 -11.44 11.83
CA ILE A 271 -0.57 -12.82 11.34
C ILE A 271 -1.89 -13.50 11.63
N ARG A 272 -2.65 -13.82 10.59
CA ARG A 272 -4.01 -14.37 10.67
C ARG A 272 -4.25 -15.51 9.68
N ASN A 273 -5.30 -16.29 9.94
CA ASN A 273 -5.78 -17.28 9.00
C ASN A 273 -6.26 -16.61 7.70
N GLY A 274 -5.97 -17.24 6.56
CA GLY A 274 -6.35 -16.74 5.25
C GLY A 274 -5.49 -15.59 4.72
N ALA A 275 -4.47 -15.12 5.47
CA ALA A 275 -3.47 -14.21 4.92
C ALA A 275 -2.66 -14.90 3.82
N THR A 276 -2.27 -14.14 2.80
CA THR A 276 -1.50 -14.66 1.65
C THR A 276 -0.22 -15.38 2.08
N THR A 277 0.41 -14.91 3.16
CA THR A 277 1.63 -15.48 3.74
C THR A 277 1.43 -16.80 4.50
N VAL A 278 0.18 -17.14 4.87
CA VAL A 278 -0.16 -18.34 5.68
C VAL A 278 -0.81 -19.43 4.83
N ARG A 279 -1.11 -19.18 3.57
CA ARG A 279 -1.59 -20.23 2.66
C ARG A 279 -0.58 -21.36 2.67
N ASN A 280 -1.06 -22.54 3.17
CA ASN A 280 -0.25 -23.76 3.21
C ASN A 280 0.12 -24.15 1.78
N PHE A 281 1.32 -23.82 1.34
CA PHE A 281 1.91 -24.23 0.07
C PHE A 281 1.97 -25.76 -0.10
N LYS A 282 1.69 -26.54 0.97
CA LYS A 282 1.87 -28.00 0.95
C LYS A 282 0.81 -28.79 0.16
N ASN A 283 -0.39 -28.24 -0.07
CA ASN A 283 -1.48 -29.04 -0.64
C ASN A 283 -1.92 -28.66 -2.07
N ASN A 284 -1.52 -27.53 -2.65
CA ASN A 284 -2.00 -27.06 -3.95
C ASN A 284 -0.91 -26.42 -4.84
N LEU A 285 0.34 -26.85 -4.70
CA LEU A 285 1.49 -26.27 -5.41
C LEU A 285 1.43 -26.37 -6.95
N LYS A 286 0.60 -27.26 -7.51
CA LYS A 286 0.58 -27.45 -8.98
C LYS A 286 -0.42 -26.56 -9.72
N ASP A 287 -1.49 -26.13 -9.07
CA ASP A 287 -2.61 -25.46 -9.76
C ASP A 287 -2.68 -23.93 -9.53
N GLU A 288 -1.92 -23.38 -8.56
CA GLU A 288 -1.96 -21.95 -8.19
C GLU A 288 -0.65 -21.18 -8.46
N ILE A 289 0.37 -21.82 -9.01
CA ILE A 289 1.63 -21.15 -9.32
C ILE A 289 1.52 -20.48 -10.68
N PRO A 290 1.73 -19.16 -10.77
CA PRO A 290 1.75 -18.48 -12.06
C PRO A 290 2.74 -19.10 -13.04
N PHE A 291 2.37 -19.12 -14.32
CA PHE A 291 3.12 -19.79 -15.39
C PHE A 291 4.63 -19.44 -15.39
N TYR A 292 4.97 -18.17 -15.20
CA TYR A 292 6.38 -17.72 -15.16
C TYR A 292 7.16 -18.27 -13.94
N ILE A 293 6.51 -18.55 -12.81
CA ILE A 293 7.16 -19.23 -11.67
C ILE A 293 7.33 -20.72 -11.97
N GLN A 294 6.35 -21.33 -12.67
CA GLN A 294 6.49 -22.72 -13.12
C GLN A 294 7.68 -22.88 -14.08
N GLU A 295 7.86 -21.94 -15.01
CA GLU A 295 9.04 -21.92 -15.88
C GLU A 295 10.35 -21.72 -15.09
N LEU A 296 10.39 -20.80 -14.12
CA LEU A 296 11.54 -20.62 -13.25
C LEU A 296 11.86 -21.89 -12.45
N LEU A 297 10.86 -22.52 -11.85
CA LEU A 297 11.04 -23.77 -11.11
C LEU A 297 11.55 -24.89 -12.01
N SER A 298 11.00 -25.04 -13.22
CA SER A 298 11.48 -26.04 -14.19
C SER A 298 12.94 -25.79 -14.59
N TYR A 299 13.35 -24.54 -14.73
CA TYR A 299 14.73 -24.16 -15.01
C TYR A 299 15.69 -24.52 -13.87
N PHE A 300 15.27 -24.37 -12.63
CA PHE A 300 16.05 -24.76 -11.44
C PHE A 300 16.10 -26.28 -11.25
N GLU A 301 15.00 -26.99 -11.48
CA GLU A 301 14.97 -28.47 -11.41
C GLU A 301 15.91 -29.10 -12.46
N ILE A 302 15.99 -28.55 -13.66
CA ILE A 302 16.92 -28.98 -14.71
C ILE A 302 18.37 -28.75 -14.30
N LYS A 303 18.69 -27.68 -13.58
CA LYS A 303 20.05 -27.40 -13.09
C LYS A 303 20.48 -28.24 -11.89
N THR A 304 19.54 -28.69 -11.05
CA THR A 304 19.84 -29.54 -9.90
C THR A 304 19.91 -31.03 -10.26
N ALA A 305 19.48 -31.43 -11.45
CA ALA A 305 19.53 -32.81 -11.97
C ALA A 305 20.79 -33.07 -12.81
N LYS A 306 21.72 -32.12 -12.95
CA LYS A 306 23.04 -32.25 -13.56
C LYS A 306 24.13 -32.08 -12.49
#